data_c8d0efedfb692d6588c2b4b3deaa33b5
#
_entry.id   c8d0efedfb692d6588c2b4b3deaa33b5
#
_cell.length_a   1.000
_cell.length_b   1.000
_cell.length_c   1.000
_cell.angle_alpha   90.00
_cell.angle_beta   90.00
_cell.angle_gamma   90.00
#
_symmetry.space_group_name_H-M   'P 1'
#
loop_
_entity.id
_entity.type
_entity.pdbx_description
1 polymer ?
#
loop_
_entity_poly.entity_id
_entity_poly.type
_entity_poly.pdbx_seq_one_letter_code
_entity_poly.pdbx_strand_id
1 'polypeptide(L)'
;MDLSKTHIQLVERVYKTLESNIAEFKARKGNSLTLAEKVLYGHAKDVSDISLNRGEDFGDFLPDRVAMQDATAQMALLQFMQAQLPETAVPTTVHCDHLIQAYEGANSDLQVANKTHKEVFDFLRTASEKYNIGFWGPGAGIIHQVVLEQYAFPGGMMIGTDSHTPNAGGLGMIAIGVGGADAVDVMAGMPFNTKIPKLIGVKLTGTLSGWTAPKDIILKVAEILTVKGGTNAIVEYFGEGTESISTTGKATITNMGAEIGATCSIFPFDKKGEEYLESTGRGDIASLAKENMHLLTADEDVVNNPNDYFDQVIEINLDNLEPHIVGPHTPDLARPVSKLKNDALDNSYPLKISNALIGSCTNSSYEDIGRAAFIAREAAKKGLKSKVPLMVTPGSEITRATIERDGYLKDLEAIGATVLANACGPCIGQWKRDDIEDGESNTIVSSYNRNFPARNDGNKETLSFIGSPETVIGLALGGTLEFDFLNDTLVNDEGEEVKLSPPTAEELPPEGFASTLEGFVQPKEDSEVEVVISPDSERLQVLTPFDEFNANNYLEMTVIMKAVGKCTTDHISPAGKWLRYRGHLENISQNLFIGVNNA
;
A
#
# COMPACT_ATOMS: atom_id res chain seq x y z
N MET A 1 19.87 -18.67 -4.04
CA MET A 1 18.39 -18.71 -4.29
C MET A 1 17.99 -17.41 -4.99
N ASP A 2 17.11 -17.45 -5.99
CA ASP A 2 16.61 -16.22 -6.64
C ASP A 2 15.68 -15.45 -5.68
N LEU A 3 16.03 -14.25 -5.28
CA LEU A 3 15.24 -13.42 -4.36
C LEU A 3 14.33 -12.40 -5.08
N SER A 4 14.25 -12.45 -6.42
CA SER A 4 13.40 -11.54 -7.19
C SER A 4 11.91 -11.90 -7.08
N LYS A 5 11.57 -13.11 -6.63
CA LYS A 5 10.18 -13.60 -6.51
C LYS A 5 10.02 -14.66 -5.42
N THR A 6 8.77 -14.95 -5.06
CA THR A 6 8.45 -16.06 -4.15
C THR A 6 8.69 -17.41 -4.84
N HIS A 7 9.32 -18.33 -4.13
CA HIS A 7 9.58 -19.68 -4.59
C HIS A 7 8.45 -20.64 -4.19
N ILE A 8 8.15 -21.60 -5.07
CA ILE A 8 7.12 -22.62 -4.84
C ILE A 8 7.37 -23.41 -3.56
N GLN A 9 8.64 -23.74 -3.22
CA GLN A 9 8.97 -24.49 -2.01
C GLN A 9 8.60 -23.76 -0.71
N LEU A 10 8.61 -22.42 -0.71
CA LEU A 10 8.10 -21.64 0.43
C LEU A 10 6.59 -21.86 0.57
N VAL A 11 5.85 -21.74 -0.53
CA VAL A 11 4.38 -21.89 -0.56
C VAL A 11 3.95 -23.29 -0.15
N GLU A 12 4.63 -24.34 -0.67
CA GLU A 12 4.39 -25.74 -0.27
C GLU A 12 4.55 -25.94 1.24
N ARG A 13 5.63 -25.38 1.82
CA ARG A 13 5.87 -25.44 3.27
C ARG A 13 4.78 -24.70 4.06
N VAL A 14 4.39 -23.52 3.60
CA VAL A 14 3.33 -22.72 4.23
C VAL A 14 2.02 -23.50 4.21
N TYR A 15 1.59 -24.01 3.06
CA TYR A 15 0.32 -24.76 2.97
C TYR A 15 0.30 -26.01 3.84
N LYS A 16 1.42 -26.73 3.92
CA LYS A 16 1.53 -27.87 4.83
C LYS A 16 1.37 -27.46 6.30
N THR A 17 1.92 -26.32 6.70
CA THR A 17 1.76 -25.79 8.05
C THR A 17 0.33 -25.31 8.28
N LEU A 18 -0.26 -24.59 7.33
CA LEU A 18 -1.67 -24.16 7.38
C LEU A 18 -2.61 -25.34 7.58
N GLU A 19 -2.47 -26.41 6.79
CA GLU A 19 -3.31 -27.63 6.90
C GLU A 19 -3.30 -28.18 8.33
N SER A 20 -2.12 -28.33 8.93
CA SER A 20 -1.97 -28.83 10.30
C SER A 20 -2.56 -27.90 11.34
N ASN A 21 -2.18 -26.60 11.28
CA ASN A 21 -2.56 -25.63 12.28
C ASN A 21 -4.05 -25.30 12.23
N ILE A 22 -4.63 -25.19 11.03
CA ILE A 22 -6.08 -24.98 10.83
C ILE A 22 -6.88 -26.15 11.40
N ALA A 23 -6.45 -27.39 11.16
CA ALA A 23 -7.13 -28.58 11.68
C ALA A 23 -7.15 -28.57 13.22
N GLU A 24 -6.02 -28.27 13.86
CA GLU A 24 -5.92 -28.15 15.32
C GLU A 24 -6.76 -26.99 15.85
N PHE A 25 -6.68 -25.81 15.24
CA PHE A 25 -7.44 -24.64 15.65
C PHE A 25 -8.95 -24.87 15.52
N LYS A 26 -9.40 -25.47 14.43
CA LYS A 26 -10.80 -25.84 14.20
C LYS A 26 -11.33 -26.82 15.25
N ALA A 27 -10.51 -27.80 15.66
CA ALA A 27 -10.86 -28.73 16.73
C ALA A 27 -11.02 -28.03 18.07
N ARG A 28 -10.18 -27.02 18.38
CA ARG A 28 -10.29 -26.21 19.61
C ARG A 28 -11.50 -25.28 19.62
N LYS A 29 -11.73 -24.57 18.49
CA LYS A 29 -12.82 -23.61 18.35
C LYS A 29 -14.20 -24.29 18.29
N GLY A 30 -14.27 -25.47 17.67
CA GLY A 30 -15.49 -26.29 17.59
C GLY A 30 -16.52 -25.82 16.58
N ASN A 31 -16.19 -24.88 15.67
CA ASN A 31 -17.06 -24.41 14.60
C ASN A 31 -16.28 -24.04 13.32
N SER A 32 -16.99 -23.57 12.29
CA SER A 32 -16.45 -23.14 11.01
C SER A 32 -15.52 -21.92 11.16
N LEU A 33 -14.59 -21.75 10.20
CA LEU A 33 -13.59 -20.69 10.22
C LEU A 33 -13.77 -19.70 9.07
N THR A 34 -13.57 -18.42 9.35
CA THR A 34 -13.40 -17.38 8.33
C THR A 34 -12.07 -17.57 7.61
N LEU A 35 -11.90 -16.97 6.45
CA LEU A 35 -10.61 -16.96 5.76
C LEU A 35 -9.50 -16.31 6.61
N ALA A 36 -9.81 -15.16 7.22
CA ALA A 36 -8.89 -14.46 8.10
C ALA A 36 -8.40 -15.34 9.26
N GLU A 37 -9.30 -16.13 9.87
CA GLU A 37 -8.93 -17.08 10.91
C GLU A 37 -8.03 -18.20 10.38
N LYS A 38 -8.36 -18.77 9.22
CA LYS A 38 -7.53 -19.83 8.62
C LYS A 38 -6.10 -19.35 8.40
N VAL A 39 -5.93 -18.19 7.76
CA VAL A 39 -4.60 -17.69 7.45
C VAL A 39 -3.87 -17.23 8.71
N LEU A 40 -4.51 -16.45 9.59
CA LEU A 40 -3.87 -15.92 10.80
C LEU A 40 -3.44 -17.05 11.75
N TYR A 41 -4.38 -17.91 12.16
CA TYR A 41 -4.08 -18.99 13.09
C TYR A 41 -3.26 -20.13 12.46
N GLY A 42 -3.31 -20.23 11.13
CA GLY A 42 -2.39 -21.09 10.37
C GLY A 42 -0.91 -20.71 10.53
N HIS A 43 -0.63 -19.44 10.84
CA HIS A 43 0.71 -18.93 11.14
C HIS A 43 1.00 -18.80 12.63
N ALA A 44 0.13 -19.30 13.52
CA ALA A 44 0.39 -19.27 14.95
C ALA A 44 1.67 -20.07 15.28
N LYS A 45 2.53 -19.50 16.14
CA LYS A 45 3.72 -20.19 16.65
C LYS A 45 3.37 -21.45 17.42
N ASP A 46 2.33 -21.37 18.23
CA ASP A 46 1.75 -22.50 18.97
C ASP A 46 0.22 -22.37 18.97
N VAL A 47 -0.42 -23.25 18.20
CA VAL A 47 -1.89 -23.26 18.10
C VAL A 47 -2.55 -23.69 19.39
N SER A 48 -1.91 -24.55 20.19
CA SER A 48 -2.47 -25.06 21.44
C SER A 48 -2.62 -24.01 22.52
N ASP A 49 -1.75 -22.98 22.50
CA ASP A 49 -1.68 -21.93 23.54
C ASP A 49 -2.26 -20.57 23.08
N ILE A 50 -2.59 -20.41 21.80
CA ILE A 50 -3.10 -19.14 21.31
C ILE A 50 -4.52 -18.84 21.83
N SER A 51 -4.76 -17.58 22.23
CA SER A 51 -6.08 -17.15 22.71
C SER A 51 -7.12 -17.11 21.60
N LEU A 52 -8.40 -17.34 21.99
CA LEU A 52 -9.58 -17.18 21.14
C LEU A 52 -10.30 -15.82 21.36
N ASN A 53 -9.81 -15.00 22.31
CA ASN A 53 -10.46 -13.74 22.69
C ASN A 53 -10.03 -12.61 21.75
N ARG A 54 -10.83 -12.35 20.71
CA ARG A 54 -10.61 -11.28 19.77
C ARG A 54 -10.71 -9.91 20.44
N GLY A 55 -9.80 -9.01 20.08
CA GLY A 55 -9.79 -7.63 20.56
C GLY A 55 -9.26 -7.43 21.98
N GLU A 56 -8.87 -8.48 22.68
CA GLU A 56 -8.40 -8.43 24.09
C GLU A 56 -6.98 -8.98 24.24
N ASP A 57 -6.76 -10.23 23.88
CA ASP A 57 -5.52 -10.96 24.10
C ASP A 57 -4.50 -10.78 22.96
N PHE A 58 -3.29 -11.27 23.18
CA PHE A 58 -2.19 -11.23 22.21
C PHE A 58 -1.81 -12.65 21.79
N GLY A 59 -1.21 -12.77 20.60
CA GLY A 59 -0.69 -14.02 20.06
C GLY A 59 0.63 -13.83 19.34
N ASP A 60 1.41 -14.90 19.30
CA ASP A 60 2.67 -14.99 18.56
C ASP A 60 2.44 -15.67 17.22
N PHE A 61 2.85 -15.00 16.14
CA PHE A 61 2.71 -15.50 14.77
C PHE A 61 4.08 -15.56 14.08
N LEU A 62 4.17 -16.38 13.04
CA LEU A 62 5.40 -16.59 12.26
C LEU A 62 5.19 -16.10 10.82
N PRO A 63 5.47 -14.82 10.51
CA PRO A 63 5.38 -14.32 9.14
C PRO A 63 6.36 -15.02 8.20
N ASP A 64 5.94 -15.23 6.95
CA ASP A 64 6.75 -15.89 5.91
C ASP A 64 7.82 -14.98 5.32
N ARG A 65 7.63 -13.64 5.43
CA ARG A 65 8.54 -12.67 4.85
C ARG A 65 8.41 -11.27 5.45
N VAL A 66 9.43 -10.46 5.19
CA VAL A 66 9.48 -9.03 5.52
C VAL A 66 9.72 -8.20 4.24
N ALA A 67 9.03 -7.06 4.12
CA ALA A 67 9.32 -6.06 3.09
C ALA A 67 9.52 -4.69 3.74
N MET A 68 10.57 -3.96 3.33
CA MET A 68 10.92 -2.65 3.91
C MET A 68 11.05 -1.59 2.81
N GLN A 69 10.51 -0.40 3.08
CA GLN A 69 10.76 0.76 2.24
C GLN A 69 12.02 1.53 2.70
N ASP A 70 12.64 2.29 1.82
CA ASP A 70 13.97 2.88 2.01
C ASP A 70 14.11 3.87 3.17
N ALA A 71 13.05 4.58 3.55
CA ALA A 71 13.14 5.52 4.68
C ALA A 71 13.21 4.80 6.04
N THR A 72 12.47 3.70 6.22
CA THR A 72 12.44 2.92 7.47
C THR A 72 13.51 1.83 7.51
N ALA A 73 13.89 1.27 6.37
CA ALA A 73 14.94 0.25 6.26
C ALA A 73 16.30 0.73 6.77
N GLN A 74 16.59 2.04 6.74
CA GLN A 74 17.86 2.59 7.24
C GLN A 74 18.11 2.17 8.69
N MET A 75 17.19 2.52 9.59
CA MET A 75 17.35 2.17 11.01
C MET A 75 17.13 0.68 11.25
N ALA A 76 16.19 0.04 10.54
CA ALA A 76 15.94 -1.40 10.70
C ALA A 76 17.20 -2.23 10.38
N LEU A 77 17.89 -1.95 9.27
CA LEU A 77 19.13 -2.66 8.94
C LEU A 77 20.27 -2.35 9.92
N LEU A 78 20.42 -1.10 10.38
CA LEU A 78 21.40 -0.76 11.41
C LEU A 78 21.14 -1.53 12.71
N GLN A 79 19.87 -1.69 13.11
CA GLN A 79 19.50 -2.49 14.27
C GLN A 79 19.72 -3.99 14.04
N PHE A 80 19.39 -4.50 12.83
CA PHE A 80 19.67 -5.89 12.48
C PHE A 80 21.18 -6.21 12.54
N MET A 81 22.03 -5.26 12.12
CA MET A 81 23.49 -5.40 12.23
C MET A 81 23.96 -5.58 13.69
N GLN A 82 23.25 -4.99 14.67
CA GLN A 82 23.58 -5.18 16.10
C GLN A 82 23.35 -6.63 16.58
N ALA A 83 22.43 -7.37 15.94
CA ALA A 83 22.17 -8.77 16.27
C ALA A 83 23.31 -9.71 15.84
N GLN A 84 24.25 -9.25 15.00
CA GLN A 84 25.39 -10.02 14.50
C GLN A 84 25.02 -11.35 13.86
N LEU A 85 23.82 -11.45 13.25
CA LEU A 85 23.37 -12.61 12.52
C LEU A 85 23.96 -12.60 11.11
N PRO A 86 24.25 -13.77 10.52
CA PRO A 86 24.85 -13.86 9.18
C PRO A 86 23.88 -13.48 8.06
N GLU A 87 22.59 -13.77 8.23
CA GLU A 87 21.51 -13.52 7.28
C GLU A 87 20.17 -13.43 7.98
N THR A 88 19.13 -12.99 7.25
CA THR A 88 17.75 -12.92 7.76
C THR A 88 17.11 -14.30 7.86
N ALA A 89 16.31 -14.54 8.92
CA ALA A 89 15.64 -15.81 9.17
C ALA A 89 14.49 -16.09 8.17
N VAL A 90 13.94 -15.04 7.57
CA VAL A 90 12.87 -15.13 6.56
C VAL A 90 13.23 -14.32 5.32
N PRO A 91 12.72 -14.67 4.14
CA PRO A 91 12.89 -13.88 2.93
C PRO A 91 12.55 -12.41 3.18
N THR A 92 13.51 -11.53 2.92
CA THR A 92 13.40 -10.09 3.20
C THR A 92 13.75 -9.28 1.94
N THR A 93 13.06 -8.16 1.73
CA THR A 93 13.34 -7.24 0.62
C THR A 93 13.35 -5.78 1.06
N VAL A 94 14.20 -4.98 0.40
CA VAL A 94 14.26 -3.52 0.54
C VAL A 94 13.86 -2.88 -0.78
N HIS A 95 13.03 -1.83 -0.73
CA HIS A 95 12.50 -1.12 -1.89
C HIS A 95 12.74 0.38 -1.77
N CYS A 96 13.34 1.00 -2.81
CA CYS A 96 13.71 2.41 -2.81
C CYS A 96 12.66 3.25 -3.56
N ASP A 97 11.55 3.55 -2.90
CA ASP A 97 10.39 4.24 -3.49
C ASP A 97 9.91 5.49 -2.71
N HIS A 98 10.49 5.80 -1.53
CA HIS A 98 10.06 6.91 -0.70
C HIS A 98 10.96 8.15 -0.78
N LEU A 99 12.19 8.04 -1.27
CA LEU A 99 13.16 9.13 -1.30
C LEU A 99 13.27 9.83 -2.68
N ILE A 100 12.32 9.60 -3.58
CA ILE A 100 12.27 10.22 -4.90
C ILE A 100 11.25 11.35 -4.89
N GLN A 101 11.72 12.60 -5.10
CA GLN A 101 10.85 13.77 -5.15
C GLN A 101 10.38 14.03 -6.59
N ALA A 102 9.07 14.09 -6.78
CA ALA A 102 8.45 14.44 -8.04
C ALA A 102 8.57 15.96 -8.32
N TYR A 103 8.97 16.31 -9.52
CA TYR A 103 9.10 17.70 -9.98
C TYR A 103 8.97 17.84 -11.49
N GLU A 104 9.99 17.42 -12.26
CA GLU A 104 10.04 17.61 -13.72
C GLU A 104 9.57 16.38 -14.52
N GLY A 105 9.60 15.20 -13.91
CA GLY A 105 9.26 13.93 -14.53
C GLY A 105 10.28 12.83 -14.27
N ALA A 106 9.95 11.61 -14.64
CA ALA A 106 10.61 10.38 -14.20
C ALA A 106 12.14 10.41 -14.29
N ASN A 107 12.70 10.73 -15.45
CA ASN A 107 14.15 10.64 -15.68
C ASN A 107 14.95 11.69 -14.89
N SER A 108 14.50 12.95 -14.89
CA SER A 108 15.14 14.05 -14.17
C SER A 108 15.10 13.81 -12.68
N ASP A 109 13.91 13.50 -12.14
CA ASP A 109 13.66 13.30 -10.72
C ASP A 109 14.48 12.13 -10.18
N LEU A 110 14.60 11.04 -10.94
CA LEU A 110 15.38 9.87 -10.58
C LEU A 110 16.90 10.18 -10.54
N GLN A 111 17.41 10.97 -11.49
CA GLN A 111 18.80 11.41 -11.48
C GLN A 111 19.13 12.28 -10.25
N VAL A 112 18.22 13.20 -9.90
CA VAL A 112 18.36 14.03 -8.69
C VAL A 112 18.35 13.17 -7.44
N ALA A 113 17.41 12.23 -7.31
CA ALA A 113 17.31 11.31 -6.17
C ALA A 113 18.58 10.48 -5.99
N ASN A 114 19.07 9.86 -7.08
CA ASN A 114 20.31 9.05 -7.07
C ASN A 114 21.55 9.85 -6.62
N LYS A 115 21.60 11.13 -6.93
CA LYS A 115 22.70 12.00 -6.48
C LYS A 115 22.52 12.42 -5.02
N THR A 116 21.32 12.85 -4.64
CA THR A 116 21.02 13.42 -3.33
C THR A 116 21.01 12.37 -2.21
N HIS A 117 20.57 11.16 -2.53
CA HIS A 117 20.44 10.05 -1.57
C HIS A 117 21.43 8.92 -1.80
N LYS A 118 22.47 9.17 -2.58
CA LYS A 118 23.50 8.17 -2.92
C LYS A 118 24.02 7.40 -1.71
N GLU A 119 24.34 8.10 -0.62
CA GLU A 119 24.83 7.50 0.62
C GLU A 119 23.85 6.47 1.20
N VAL A 120 22.55 6.81 1.24
CA VAL A 120 21.50 5.93 1.75
C VAL A 120 21.31 4.73 0.82
N PHE A 121 21.25 4.95 -0.48
CA PHE A 121 21.06 3.86 -1.45
C PHE A 121 22.27 2.91 -1.48
N ASP A 122 23.48 3.42 -1.36
CA ASP A 122 24.69 2.59 -1.26
C ASP A 122 24.69 1.76 0.03
N PHE A 123 24.32 2.35 1.16
CA PHE A 123 24.15 1.63 2.42
C PHE A 123 23.11 0.52 2.30
N LEU A 124 21.90 0.83 1.85
CA LEU A 124 20.81 -0.13 1.73
C LEU A 124 21.19 -1.29 0.79
N ARG A 125 21.83 -0.98 -0.34
CA ARG A 125 22.29 -1.98 -1.31
C ARG A 125 23.35 -2.90 -0.72
N THR A 126 24.38 -2.35 -0.08
CA THR A 126 25.50 -3.15 0.46
C THR A 126 25.09 -3.95 1.71
N ALA A 127 24.22 -3.41 2.55
CA ALA A 127 23.65 -4.14 3.66
C ALA A 127 22.73 -5.29 3.16
N SER A 128 21.92 -5.02 2.14
CA SER A 128 21.07 -6.06 1.53
C SER A 128 21.92 -7.18 0.93
N GLU A 129 22.98 -6.86 0.21
CA GLU A 129 23.90 -7.86 -0.34
C GLU A 129 24.56 -8.69 0.75
N LYS A 130 25.01 -8.07 1.85
CA LYS A 130 25.67 -8.76 2.96
C LYS A 130 24.76 -9.73 3.72
N TYR A 131 23.49 -9.38 3.91
CA TYR A 131 22.55 -10.15 4.75
C TYR A 131 21.54 -10.97 3.95
N ASN A 132 21.82 -11.25 2.68
CA ASN A 132 20.99 -12.04 1.78
C ASN A 132 19.56 -11.50 1.65
N ILE A 133 19.43 -10.17 1.46
CA ILE A 133 18.18 -9.43 1.31
C ILE A 133 18.04 -9.00 -0.16
N GLY A 134 16.87 -9.22 -0.77
CA GLY A 134 16.58 -8.73 -2.12
C GLY A 134 16.50 -7.19 -2.13
N PHE A 135 17.16 -6.54 -3.10
CA PHE A 135 17.19 -5.08 -3.17
C PHE A 135 16.56 -4.58 -4.47
N TRP A 136 15.52 -3.76 -4.34
CA TRP A 136 14.88 -3.03 -5.42
C TRP A 136 15.30 -1.56 -5.35
N GLY A 137 16.16 -1.16 -6.26
CA GLY A 137 16.77 0.16 -6.32
C GLY A 137 15.78 1.26 -6.73
N PRO A 138 16.23 2.55 -6.69
CA PRO A 138 15.41 3.68 -7.08
C PRO A 138 14.86 3.56 -8.51
N GLY A 139 13.54 3.73 -8.67
CA GLY A 139 12.85 3.61 -9.96
C GLY A 139 12.36 2.21 -10.31
N ALA A 140 12.74 1.17 -9.55
CA ALA A 140 12.29 -0.20 -9.79
C ALA A 140 10.77 -0.38 -9.58
N GLY A 141 10.19 0.37 -8.65
CA GLY A 141 8.76 0.36 -8.40
C GLY A 141 8.38 0.68 -6.96
N ILE A 142 7.10 0.93 -6.77
CA ILE A 142 6.48 1.14 -5.47
C ILE A 142 6.41 -0.19 -4.75
N ILE A 143 6.88 -0.25 -3.50
CA ILE A 143 7.00 -1.47 -2.70
C ILE A 143 5.79 -2.40 -2.82
N HIS A 144 4.56 -1.89 -2.64
CA HIS A 144 3.36 -2.72 -2.60
C HIS A 144 2.97 -3.27 -3.97
N GLN A 145 3.28 -2.57 -5.05
CA GLN A 145 3.08 -3.05 -6.42
C GLN A 145 4.08 -4.17 -6.74
N VAL A 146 5.35 -3.96 -6.43
CA VAL A 146 6.40 -4.99 -6.59
C VAL A 146 6.10 -6.22 -5.73
N VAL A 147 5.62 -6.03 -4.48
CA VAL A 147 5.23 -7.15 -3.61
C VAL A 147 4.07 -7.93 -4.20
N LEU A 148 3.05 -7.27 -4.73
CA LEU A 148 1.91 -7.94 -5.36
C LEU A 148 2.33 -8.72 -6.61
N GLU A 149 3.18 -8.12 -7.46
CA GLU A 149 3.65 -8.68 -8.73
C GLU A 149 4.60 -9.87 -8.55
N GLN A 150 5.45 -9.87 -7.50
CA GLN A 150 6.56 -10.81 -7.39
C GLN A 150 6.46 -11.74 -6.17
N TYR A 151 5.85 -11.29 -5.09
CA TYR A 151 6.02 -11.95 -3.80
C TYR A 151 4.74 -12.42 -3.13
N ALA A 152 3.63 -11.72 -3.28
CA ALA A 152 2.37 -12.09 -2.65
C ALA A 152 1.85 -13.42 -3.20
N PHE A 153 1.31 -14.25 -2.31
CA PHE A 153 0.67 -15.51 -2.65
C PHE A 153 -0.50 -15.79 -1.70
N PRO A 154 -1.56 -16.50 -2.16
CA PRO A 154 -2.72 -16.77 -1.32
C PRO A 154 -2.34 -17.56 -0.07
N GLY A 155 -2.92 -17.21 1.06
CA GLY A 155 -2.71 -17.90 2.33
C GLY A 155 -1.38 -17.62 3.03
N GLY A 156 -0.52 -16.76 2.49
CA GLY A 156 0.73 -16.35 3.16
C GLY A 156 0.50 -15.30 4.25
N MET A 157 1.52 -15.07 5.08
CA MET A 157 1.56 -13.98 6.05
C MET A 157 2.84 -13.16 5.89
N MET A 158 2.72 -11.84 5.86
CA MET A 158 3.87 -10.93 5.81
C MET A 158 3.71 -9.73 6.73
N ILE A 159 4.85 -9.17 7.11
CA ILE A 159 4.91 -7.83 7.69
C ILE A 159 5.72 -6.90 6.80
N GLY A 160 5.42 -5.60 6.87
CA GLY A 160 6.17 -4.61 6.11
C GLY A 160 6.26 -3.27 6.82
N THR A 161 7.35 -2.55 6.59
CA THR A 161 7.59 -1.27 7.28
C THR A 161 6.87 -0.09 6.63
N ASP A 162 5.73 -0.35 6.02
CA ASP A 162 4.81 0.64 5.48
C ASP A 162 3.35 0.31 5.82
N SER A 163 2.55 1.32 6.09
CA SER A 163 1.14 1.16 6.50
C SER A 163 0.24 0.55 5.40
N HIS A 164 0.65 0.61 4.12
CA HIS A 164 -0.11 0.04 3.00
C HIS A 164 0.33 -1.38 2.63
N THR A 165 1.13 -2.04 3.47
CA THR A 165 1.45 -3.48 3.35
C THR A 165 0.20 -4.36 3.14
N PRO A 166 -0.99 -4.05 3.71
CA PRO A 166 -2.24 -4.77 3.45
C PRO A 166 -2.67 -4.88 1.98
N ASN A 167 -2.04 -4.15 1.05
CA ASN A 167 -2.23 -4.30 -0.39
C ASN A 167 -2.17 -5.77 -0.85
N ALA A 168 -1.25 -6.57 -0.30
CA ALA A 168 -1.10 -7.98 -0.63
C ALA A 168 -2.31 -8.86 -0.24
N GLY A 169 -3.21 -8.34 0.60
CA GLY A 169 -4.48 -8.99 0.94
C GLY A 169 -5.44 -9.13 -0.24
N GLY A 170 -5.24 -8.34 -1.31
CA GLY A 170 -5.98 -8.49 -2.56
C GLY A 170 -5.72 -9.83 -3.26
N LEU A 171 -4.60 -10.48 -2.97
CA LEU A 171 -4.26 -11.83 -3.41
C LEU A 171 -4.39 -12.87 -2.27
N GLY A 172 -5.14 -12.59 -1.21
CA GLY A 172 -5.44 -13.53 -0.13
C GLY A 172 -4.30 -13.74 0.89
N MET A 173 -3.44 -12.76 1.08
CA MET A 173 -2.35 -12.79 2.06
C MET A 173 -2.71 -11.96 3.30
N ILE A 174 -2.42 -12.42 4.52
CA ILE A 174 -2.42 -11.54 5.68
C ILE A 174 -1.13 -10.72 5.65
N ALA A 175 -1.30 -9.41 5.46
CA ALA A 175 -0.18 -8.49 5.31
C ALA A 175 -0.39 -7.30 6.26
N ILE A 176 0.58 -7.06 7.15
CA ILE A 176 0.44 -6.10 8.25
C ILE A 176 1.55 -5.06 8.19
N GLY A 177 1.15 -3.78 8.24
CA GLY A 177 2.09 -2.66 8.37
C GLY A 177 2.61 -2.54 9.79
N VAL A 178 3.93 -2.50 9.95
CA VAL A 178 4.60 -2.49 11.26
C VAL A 178 5.69 -1.42 11.34
N GLY A 179 6.24 -1.22 12.54
CA GLY A 179 7.45 -0.42 12.74
C GLY A 179 8.73 -1.17 12.37
N GLY A 180 9.85 -0.43 12.27
CA GLY A 180 11.15 -1.03 11.95
C GLY A 180 11.61 -2.06 12.98
N ALA A 181 11.29 -1.88 14.26
CA ALA A 181 11.65 -2.82 15.32
C ALA A 181 11.00 -4.19 15.16
N ASP A 182 9.69 -4.23 14.86
CA ASP A 182 8.98 -5.48 14.62
C ASP A 182 9.56 -6.23 13.40
N ALA A 183 9.94 -5.48 12.36
CA ALA A 183 10.59 -6.05 11.18
C ALA A 183 11.93 -6.69 11.55
N VAL A 184 12.75 -6.04 12.40
CA VAL A 184 14.04 -6.56 12.87
C VAL A 184 13.85 -7.84 13.68
N ASP A 185 12.86 -7.89 14.56
CA ASP A 185 12.57 -9.08 15.36
C ASP A 185 12.26 -10.29 14.47
N VAL A 186 11.40 -10.13 13.47
CA VAL A 186 11.06 -11.21 12.52
C VAL A 186 12.26 -11.57 11.64
N MET A 187 13.04 -10.58 11.18
CA MET A 187 14.29 -10.84 10.44
C MET A 187 15.30 -11.63 11.28
N ALA A 188 15.29 -11.44 12.59
CA ALA A 188 16.13 -12.19 13.55
C ALA A 188 15.54 -13.56 13.96
N GLY A 189 14.38 -13.95 13.43
CA GLY A 189 13.73 -15.23 13.71
C GLY A 189 12.82 -15.24 14.94
N MET A 190 12.50 -14.07 15.48
CA MET A 190 11.53 -13.94 16.57
C MET A 190 10.09 -13.94 16.00
N PRO A 191 9.10 -14.41 16.78
CA PRO A 191 7.71 -14.31 16.35
C PRO A 191 7.24 -12.86 16.36
N PHE A 192 6.29 -12.55 15.48
CA PHE A 192 5.54 -11.31 15.52
C PHE A 192 4.42 -11.42 16.55
N ASN A 193 4.52 -10.63 17.62
CA ASN A 193 3.50 -10.57 18.66
C ASN A 193 2.50 -9.47 18.34
N THR A 194 1.23 -9.81 18.21
CA THR A 194 0.18 -8.82 17.95
C THR A 194 -1.10 -9.15 18.70
N LYS A 195 -1.93 -8.13 18.91
CA LYS A 195 -3.25 -8.29 19.49
C LYS A 195 -4.13 -9.12 18.57
N ILE A 196 -4.84 -10.12 19.11
CA ILE A 196 -5.77 -10.92 18.33
C ILE A 196 -6.85 -9.99 17.75
N PRO A 197 -6.95 -9.84 16.42
CA PRO A 197 -7.83 -8.84 15.83
C PRO A 197 -9.30 -9.26 15.90
N LYS A 198 -10.18 -8.27 15.94
CA LYS A 198 -11.59 -8.45 15.62
C LYS A 198 -11.76 -8.78 14.13
N LEU A 199 -12.91 -9.30 13.74
CA LEU A 199 -13.22 -9.60 12.36
C LEU A 199 -14.43 -8.77 11.88
N ILE A 200 -14.23 -8.02 10.80
CA ILE A 200 -15.30 -7.30 10.11
C ILE A 200 -15.51 -7.98 8.77
N GLY A 201 -16.72 -8.46 8.53
CA GLY A 201 -17.11 -9.04 7.25
C GLY A 201 -17.73 -7.98 6.34
N VAL A 202 -17.23 -7.85 5.11
CA VAL A 202 -17.83 -7.01 4.07
C VAL A 202 -18.38 -7.91 2.97
N LYS A 203 -19.70 -8.03 2.93
CA LYS A 203 -20.41 -8.82 1.92
C LYS A 203 -20.65 -7.96 0.67
N LEU A 204 -20.11 -8.39 -0.46
CA LEU A 204 -20.31 -7.76 -1.76
C LEU A 204 -21.29 -8.59 -2.60
N THR A 205 -22.27 -7.92 -3.20
CA THR A 205 -23.24 -8.52 -4.14
C THR A 205 -23.30 -7.69 -5.41
N GLY A 206 -23.79 -8.28 -6.51
CA GLY A 206 -23.86 -7.61 -7.81
C GLY A 206 -22.48 -7.41 -8.46
N THR A 207 -22.40 -6.50 -9.43
CA THR A 207 -21.21 -6.25 -10.26
C THR A 207 -20.95 -4.76 -10.46
N LEU A 208 -19.67 -4.36 -10.53
CA LEU A 208 -19.31 -3.00 -10.91
C LEU A 208 -19.61 -2.74 -12.38
N SER A 209 -20.06 -1.52 -12.69
CA SER A 209 -20.39 -1.13 -14.07
C SER A 209 -20.11 0.36 -14.35
N GLY A 210 -19.95 0.67 -15.62
CA GLY A 210 -19.83 2.04 -16.08
C GLY A 210 -18.57 2.75 -15.56
N TRP A 211 -18.77 3.85 -14.85
CA TRP A 211 -17.71 4.67 -14.27
C TRP A 211 -17.23 4.16 -12.90
N THR A 212 -17.97 3.24 -12.28
CA THR A 212 -17.63 2.74 -10.94
C THR A 212 -16.42 1.82 -11.01
N ALA A 213 -15.50 2.03 -10.06
CA ALA A 213 -14.23 1.33 -9.96
C ALA A 213 -14.11 0.58 -8.62
N PRO A 214 -13.21 -0.39 -8.49
CA PRO A 214 -12.94 -1.06 -7.21
C PRO A 214 -12.66 -0.09 -6.07
N LYS A 215 -12.02 1.05 -6.35
CA LYS A 215 -11.76 2.09 -5.35
C LYS A 215 -13.04 2.62 -4.71
N ASP A 216 -14.12 2.74 -5.45
CA ASP A 216 -15.39 3.26 -4.91
C ASP A 216 -15.95 2.38 -3.80
N ILE A 217 -15.63 1.07 -3.81
CA ILE A 217 -16.00 0.14 -2.74
C ILE A 217 -15.34 0.55 -1.42
N ILE A 218 -14.02 0.74 -1.41
CA ILE A 218 -13.31 1.11 -0.19
C ILE A 218 -13.63 2.53 0.26
N LEU A 219 -13.89 3.46 -0.66
CA LEU A 219 -14.38 4.80 -0.29
C LEU A 219 -15.75 4.71 0.40
N LYS A 220 -16.62 3.80 -0.04
CA LYS A 220 -17.90 3.52 0.61
C LYS A 220 -17.73 2.83 1.96
N VAL A 221 -16.80 1.91 2.09
CA VAL A 221 -16.46 1.29 3.39
C VAL A 221 -15.92 2.32 4.36
N ALA A 222 -15.07 3.26 3.89
CA ALA A 222 -14.54 4.35 4.70
C ALA A 222 -15.63 5.32 5.17
N GLU A 223 -16.66 5.59 4.35
CA GLU A 223 -17.86 6.33 4.77
C GLU A 223 -18.58 5.66 5.93
N ILE A 224 -18.69 4.33 5.90
CA ILE A 224 -19.45 3.55 6.90
C ILE A 224 -18.64 3.37 8.20
N LEU A 225 -17.38 2.97 8.10
CA LEU A 225 -16.53 2.64 9.26
C LEU A 225 -15.81 3.86 9.84
N THR A 226 -15.66 4.93 9.08
CA THR A 226 -14.80 6.08 9.38
C THR A 226 -13.31 5.67 9.51
N VAL A 227 -12.44 6.64 9.78
CA VAL A 227 -10.98 6.40 9.95
C VAL A 227 -10.60 5.56 11.19
N LYS A 228 -11.56 5.15 12.01
CA LYS A 228 -11.32 4.42 13.27
C LYS A 228 -12.08 3.10 13.39
N GLY A 229 -13.09 2.86 12.55
CA GLY A 229 -13.99 1.72 12.70
C GLY A 229 -13.30 0.36 12.52
N GLY A 230 -12.24 0.31 11.72
CA GLY A 230 -11.43 -0.88 11.50
C GLY A 230 -10.33 -1.12 12.54
N THR A 231 -10.17 -0.24 13.54
CA THR A 231 -9.06 -0.33 14.49
C THR A 231 -8.99 -1.70 15.18
N ASN A 232 -7.83 -2.33 15.11
CA ASN A 232 -7.58 -3.67 15.65
C ASN A 232 -8.53 -4.73 15.07
N ALA A 233 -8.86 -4.64 13.78
CA ALA A 233 -9.66 -5.62 13.07
C ALA A 233 -8.98 -6.08 11.77
N ILE A 234 -9.30 -7.29 11.34
CA ILE A 234 -9.11 -7.73 9.96
C ILE A 234 -10.45 -7.57 9.24
N VAL A 235 -10.41 -6.94 8.07
CA VAL A 235 -11.58 -6.80 7.20
C VAL A 235 -11.55 -7.89 6.15
N GLU A 236 -12.49 -8.83 6.21
CA GLU A 236 -12.62 -9.90 5.24
C GLU A 236 -13.76 -9.61 4.26
N TYR A 237 -13.42 -9.58 2.98
CA TYR A 237 -14.38 -9.40 1.89
C TYR A 237 -14.88 -10.75 1.40
N PHE A 238 -16.18 -10.89 1.19
CA PHE A 238 -16.80 -12.14 0.73
C PHE A 238 -18.09 -11.86 -0.05
N GLY A 239 -18.69 -12.90 -0.58
CA GLY A 239 -19.91 -12.83 -1.40
C GLY A 239 -19.60 -12.83 -2.90
N GLU A 240 -20.64 -13.03 -3.70
CA GLU A 240 -20.55 -13.20 -5.17
C GLU A 240 -19.96 -11.99 -5.89
N GLY A 241 -20.15 -10.77 -5.34
CA GLY A 241 -19.58 -9.56 -5.92
C GLY A 241 -18.06 -9.53 -5.95
N THR A 242 -17.38 -10.32 -5.10
CA THR A 242 -15.90 -10.39 -5.10
C THR A 242 -15.33 -11.01 -6.37
N GLU A 243 -16.07 -11.89 -7.02
CA GLU A 243 -15.64 -12.60 -8.24
C GLU A 243 -15.57 -11.67 -9.47
N SER A 244 -16.31 -10.55 -9.42
CA SER A 244 -16.32 -9.53 -10.49
C SER A 244 -15.17 -8.53 -10.40
N ILE A 245 -14.38 -8.56 -9.33
CA ILE A 245 -13.29 -7.60 -9.07
C ILE A 245 -11.96 -8.25 -9.43
N SER A 246 -11.15 -7.55 -10.22
CA SER A 246 -9.79 -7.97 -10.56
C SER A 246 -8.89 -8.09 -9.32
N THR A 247 -7.79 -8.82 -9.42
CA THR A 247 -6.81 -8.93 -8.32
C THR A 247 -6.21 -7.56 -7.96
N THR A 248 -5.91 -6.72 -8.95
CA THR A 248 -5.41 -5.35 -8.72
C THR A 248 -6.48 -4.46 -8.10
N GLY A 249 -7.73 -4.62 -8.46
CA GLY A 249 -8.87 -3.94 -7.82
C GLY A 249 -9.06 -4.38 -6.37
N LYS A 250 -8.95 -5.67 -6.06
CA LYS A 250 -8.94 -6.18 -4.68
C LYS A 250 -7.78 -5.62 -3.88
N ALA A 251 -6.59 -5.51 -4.50
CA ALA A 251 -5.41 -4.90 -3.89
C ALA A 251 -5.61 -3.40 -3.58
N THR A 252 -6.29 -2.65 -4.46
CA THR A 252 -6.71 -1.27 -4.19
C THR A 252 -7.58 -1.17 -2.93
N ILE A 253 -8.54 -2.07 -2.79
CA ILE A 253 -9.47 -2.10 -1.65
C ILE A 253 -8.70 -2.41 -0.36
N THR A 254 -7.88 -3.46 -0.35
CA THR A 254 -7.11 -3.86 0.84
C THR A 254 -6.03 -2.84 1.21
N ASN A 255 -5.42 -2.17 0.22
CA ASN A 255 -4.47 -1.09 0.42
C ASN A 255 -5.07 0.03 1.29
N MET A 256 -6.26 0.52 0.93
CA MET A 256 -6.93 1.58 1.68
C MET A 256 -7.61 1.11 2.97
N GLY A 257 -7.56 -0.16 3.30
CA GLY A 257 -7.91 -0.67 4.63
C GLY A 257 -7.09 0.00 5.74
N ALA A 258 -5.87 0.45 5.45
CA ALA A 258 -5.07 1.27 6.36
C ALA A 258 -5.77 2.58 6.78
N GLU A 259 -6.58 3.17 5.90
CA GLU A 259 -7.24 4.46 6.14
C GLU A 259 -8.45 4.37 7.07
N ILE A 260 -9.02 3.19 7.22
CA ILE A 260 -10.07 2.92 8.21
C ILE A 260 -9.51 2.35 9.53
N GLY A 261 -8.17 2.29 9.65
CA GLY A 261 -7.47 1.79 10.84
C GLY A 261 -7.39 0.28 10.93
N ALA A 262 -7.73 -0.48 9.89
CA ALA A 262 -7.67 -1.93 9.90
C ALA A 262 -6.22 -2.44 10.03
N THR A 263 -6.03 -3.50 10.81
CA THR A 263 -4.76 -4.21 10.94
C THR A 263 -4.37 -4.85 9.61
N CYS A 264 -5.35 -5.45 8.92
CA CYS A 264 -5.22 -6.05 7.61
C CYS A 264 -6.60 -6.07 6.93
N SER A 265 -6.60 -6.26 5.61
CA SER A 265 -7.79 -6.57 4.82
C SER A 265 -7.47 -7.74 3.90
N ILE A 266 -8.45 -8.61 3.62
CA ILE A 266 -8.19 -9.85 2.87
C ILE A 266 -9.37 -10.23 1.96
N PHE A 267 -9.06 -10.75 0.78
CA PHE A 267 -9.98 -11.39 -0.14
C PHE A 267 -9.70 -12.89 -0.26
N PRO A 268 -10.70 -13.72 -0.56
CA PRO A 268 -10.49 -15.12 -0.87
C PRO A 268 -9.73 -15.27 -2.20
N PHE A 269 -8.97 -16.37 -2.32
CA PHE A 269 -8.41 -16.77 -3.61
C PHE A 269 -9.53 -17.26 -4.53
N ASP A 270 -9.48 -16.83 -5.79
CA ASP A 270 -10.47 -17.15 -6.81
C ASP A 270 -9.83 -17.21 -8.21
N LYS A 271 -10.67 -17.31 -9.25
CA LYS A 271 -10.22 -17.37 -10.63
C LYS A 271 -9.41 -16.14 -11.06
N LYS A 272 -9.75 -14.94 -10.56
CA LYS A 272 -8.99 -13.70 -10.85
C LYS A 272 -7.59 -13.75 -10.24
N GLY A 273 -7.46 -14.32 -9.05
CA GLY A 273 -6.16 -14.59 -8.42
C GLY A 273 -5.33 -15.59 -9.20
N GLU A 274 -5.94 -16.68 -9.69
CA GLU A 274 -5.28 -17.67 -10.57
C GLU A 274 -4.74 -17.00 -11.83
N GLU A 275 -5.58 -16.26 -12.58
CA GLU A 275 -5.22 -15.56 -13.81
C GLU A 275 -4.09 -14.51 -13.58
N TYR A 276 -4.13 -13.81 -12.45
CA TYR A 276 -3.09 -12.83 -12.10
C TYR A 276 -1.73 -13.50 -11.81
N LEU A 277 -1.73 -14.60 -11.05
CA LEU A 277 -0.51 -15.36 -10.78
C LEU A 277 0.10 -15.94 -12.07
N GLU A 278 -0.74 -16.46 -12.97
CA GLU A 278 -0.29 -16.93 -14.29
C GLU A 278 0.32 -15.81 -15.12
N SER A 279 -0.36 -14.65 -15.20
CA SER A 279 0.08 -13.49 -15.96
C SER A 279 1.40 -12.89 -15.44
N THR A 280 1.65 -13.00 -14.14
CA THR A 280 2.91 -12.54 -13.49
C THR A 280 3.99 -13.64 -13.42
N GLY A 281 3.84 -14.75 -14.20
CA GLY A 281 4.84 -15.82 -14.30
C GLY A 281 4.95 -16.72 -13.06
N ARG A 282 3.87 -16.82 -12.27
CA ARG A 282 3.76 -17.64 -11.04
C ARG A 282 2.68 -18.72 -11.16
N GLY A 283 2.56 -19.31 -12.35
CA GLY A 283 1.55 -20.33 -12.65
C GLY A 283 1.69 -21.63 -11.84
N ASP A 284 2.91 -21.96 -11.37
CA ASP A 284 3.17 -23.03 -10.43
C ASP A 284 2.49 -22.78 -9.07
N ILE A 285 2.58 -21.55 -8.56
CA ILE A 285 1.89 -21.12 -7.32
C ILE A 285 0.37 -21.09 -7.54
N ALA A 286 -0.10 -20.65 -8.72
CA ALA A 286 -1.53 -20.65 -9.06
C ALA A 286 -2.10 -22.07 -9.01
N SER A 287 -1.40 -23.03 -9.61
CA SER A 287 -1.80 -24.45 -9.61
C SER A 287 -1.85 -25.04 -8.20
N LEU A 288 -0.82 -24.78 -7.39
CA LEU A 288 -0.77 -25.23 -6.00
C LEU A 288 -1.88 -24.58 -5.14
N ALA A 289 -2.17 -23.31 -5.32
CA ALA A 289 -3.25 -22.61 -4.62
C ALA A 289 -4.62 -23.22 -4.99
N LYS A 290 -4.83 -23.54 -6.25
CA LYS A 290 -6.06 -24.19 -6.72
C LYS A 290 -6.28 -25.58 -6.09
N GLU A 291 -5.22 -26.37 -5.93
CA GLU A 291 -5.28 -27.66 -5.25
C GLU A 291 -5.61 -27.51 -3.74
N ASN A 292 -5.33 -26.36 -3.15
CA ASN A 292 -5.50 -26.08 -1.72
C ASN A 292 -6.58 -25.04 -1.42
N MET A 293 -7.59 -24.88 -2.28
CA MET A 293 -8.67 -23.89 -2.15
C MET A 293 -9.35 -23.89 -0.78
N HIS A 294 -9.48 -25.05 -0.15
CA HIS A 294 -10.11 -25.22 1.16
C HIS A 294 -9.38 -24.47 2.29
N LEU A 295 -8.09 -24.18 2.13
CA LEU A 295 -7.30 -23.33 3.05
C LEU A 295 -7.45 -21.84 2.76
N LEU A 296 -7.83 -21.48 1.53
CA LEU A 296 -7.74 -20.15 0.93
C LEU A 296 -9.11 -19.47 0.77
N THR A 297 -10.15 -20.07 1.31
CA THR A 297 -11.53 -19.55 1.33
C THR A 297 -12.16 -19.79 2.71
N ALA A 298 -13.16 -18.99 3.07
CA ALA A 298 -13.94 -19.24 4.29
C ALA A 298 -14.71 -20.57 4.19
N ASP A 299 -15.05 -21.19 5.32
CA ASP A 299 -15.96 -22.32 5.34
C ASP A 299 -17.36 -21.88 4.87
N GLU A 300 -18.12 -22.78 4.23
CA GLU A 300 -19.42 -22.47 3.61
C GLU A 300 -20.43 -21.89 4.63
N ASP A 301 -20.42 -22.38 5.86
CA ASP A 301 -21.32 -21.91 6.92
C ASP A 301 -21.07 -20.43 7.30
N VAL A 302 -19.82 -19.95 7.20
CA VAL A 302 -19.46 -18.54 7.42
C VAL A 302 -20.13 -17.63 6.39
N VAL A 303 -20.10 -18.04 5.13
CA VAL A 303 -20.69 -17.27 4.03
C VAL A 303 -22.21 -17.21 4.13
N ASN A 304 -22.82 -18.33 4.56
CA ASN A 304 -24.28 -18.47 4.70
C ASN A 304 -24.82 -17.78 5.96
N ASN A 305 -24.05 -17.74 7.05
CA ASN A 305 -24.45 -17.21 8.36
C ASN A 305 -23.40 -16.22 8.92
N PRO A 306 -23.02 -15.15 8.20
CA PRO A 306 -21.87 -14.32 8.54
C PRO A 306 -21.96 -13.65 9.92
N ASN A 307 -23.17 -13.32 10.39
CA ASN A 307 -23.37 -12.70 11.70
C ASN A 307 -22.97 -13.59 12.90
N ASP A 308 -22.81 -14.90 12.68
CA ASP A 308 -22.38 -15.83 13.73
C ASP A 308 -20.85 -15.91 13.85
N TYR A 309 -20.11 -15.35 12.87
CA TYR A 309 -18.66 -15.49 12.75
C TYR A 309 -17.90 -14.16 12.79
N PHE A 310 -18.50 -13.08 12.29
CA PHE A 310 -17.91 -11.75 12.30
C PHE A 310 -18.41 -10.91 13.46
N ASP A 311 -17.55 -10.06 14.03
CA ASP A 311 -17.92 -9.09 15.07
C ASP A 311 -18.83 -7.97 14.53
N GLN A 312 -18.73 -7.70 13.20
CA GLN A 312 -19.59 -6.78 12.46
C GLN A 312 -19.68 -7.25 11.01
N VAL A 313 -20.88 -7.09 10.40
CA VAL A 313 -21.09 -7.35 8.97
C VAL A 313 -21.59 -6.07 8.28
N ILE A 314 -21.03 -5.77 7.13
CA ILE A 314 -21.42 -4.68 6.22
C ILE A 314 -21.82 -5.31 4.90
N GLU A 315 -22.93 -4.86 4.30
CA GLU A 315 -23.37 -5.32 2.98
C GLU A 315 -23.33 -4.15 1.99
N ILE A 316 -22.73 -4.37 0.81
CA ILE A 316 -22.66 -3.41 -0.28
C ILE A 316 -23.12 -4.10 -1.57
N ASN A 317 -24.15 -3.55 -2.19
CA ASN A 317 -24.60 -3.98 -3.51
C ASN A 317 -23.91 -3.11 -4.56
N LEU A 318 -23.05 -3.75 -5.38
CA LEU A 318 -22.22 -3.09 -6.39
C LEU A 318 -23.05 -2.54 -7.56
N ASP A 319 -24.21 -3.12 -7.86
CA ASP A 319 -25.12 -2.61 -8.93
C ASP A 319 -25.67 -1.22 -8.60
N ASN A 320 -25.71 -0.86 -7.31
CA ASN A 320 -26.22 0.43 -6.82
C ASN A 320 -25.11 1.41 -6.43
N LEU A 321 -23.84 1.00 -6.54
CA LEU A 321 -22.71 1.85 -6.18
C LEU A 321 -22.39 2.79 -7.35
N GLU A 322 -22.41 4.09 -7.10
CA GLU A 322 -21.93 5.10 -8.04
C GLU A 322 -20.51 5.55 -7.68
N PRO A 323 -19.76 6.19 -8.61
CA PRO A 323 -18.44 6.73 -8.31
C PRO A 323 -18.47 7.66 -7.09
N HIS A 324 -17.49 7.49 -6.21
CA HIS A 324 -17.33 8.26 -4.97
C HIS A 324 -16.06 9.13 -5.01
N ILE A 325 -16.11 10.21 -4.25
CA ILE A 325 -14.96 11.06 -3.98
C ILE A 325 -14.93 11.40 -2.49
N VAL A 326 -13.75 11.40 -1.90
CA VAL A 326 -13.56 11.71 -0.47
C VAL A 326 -12.70 12.94 -0.27
N GLY A 327 -12.88 13.61 0.83
CA GLY A 327 -12.12 14.80 1.21
C GLY A 327 -12.94 16.09 1.20
N PRO A 328 -12.30 17.23 1.49
CA PRO A 328 -10.87 17.36 1.80
C PRO A 328 -10.53 16.90 3.22
N HIS A 329 -9.24 16.78 3.51
CA HIS A 329 -8.62 16.62 4.83
C HIS A 329 -8.80 15.26 5.53
N THR A 330 -9.73 14.42 5.10
CA THR A 330 -9.94 13.09 5.68
C THR A 330 -10.49 12.11 4.64
N PRO A 331 -10.06 10.84 4.64
CA PRO A 331 -10.49 9.86 3.65
C PRO A 331 -11.90 9.28 3.91
N ASP A 332 -12.56 9.62 5.02
CA ASP A 332 -13.91 9.19 5.37
C ASP A 332 -15.01 10.24 5.08
N LEU A 333 -14.62 11.46 4.66
CA LEU A 333 -15.56 12.47 4.19
C LEU A 333 -15.98 12.15 2.75
N ALA A 334 -16.78 11.10 2.60
CA ALA A 334 -17.17 10.56 1.31
C ALA A 334 -18.50 11.14 0.80
N ARG A 335 -18.62 11.21 -0.52
CA ARG A 335 -19.87 11.51 -1.23
C ARG A 335 -19.86 10.92 -2.64
N PRO A 336 -21.04 10.59 -3.19
CA PRO A 336 -21.17 10.31 -4.60
C PRO A 336 -20.70 11.51 -5.46
N VAL A 337 -20.06 11.23 -6.59
CA VAL A 337 -19.58 12.29 -7.51
C VAL A 337 -20.71 13.20 -7.96
N SER A 338 -21.91 12.66 -8.15
CA SER A 338 -23.13 13.42 -8.49
C SER A 338 -23.48 14.54 -7.48
N LYS A 339 -22.94 14.50 -6.26
CA LYS A 339 -23.16 15.51 -5.22
C LYS A 339 -21.98 16.46 -5.01
N LEU A 340 -20.84 16.21 -5.67
CA LEU A 340 -19.60 16.97 -5.46
C LEU A 340 -19.77 18.46 -5.71
N LYS A 341 -20.43 18.84 -6.80
CA LYS A 341 -20.69 20.24 -7.16
C LYS A 341 -21.40 21.01 -6.05
N ASN A 342 -22.50 20.46 -5.55
CA ASN A 342 -23.30 21.13 -4.50
C ASN A 342 -22.51 21.21 -3.19
N ASP A 343 -21.83 20.11 -2.81
CA ASP A 343 -21.00 20.10 -1.61
C ASP A 343 -19.85 21.11 -1.68
N ALA A 344 -19.19 21.23 -2.84
CA ALA A 344 -18.12 22.21 -3.04
C ALA A 344 -18.60 23.66 -2.92
N LEU A 345 -19.80 23.96 -3.47
CA LEU A 345 -20.42 25.29 -3.37
C LEU A 345 -20.85 25.60 -1.93
N ASP A 346 -21.52 24.66 -1.26
CA ASP A 346 -22.04 24.82 0.10
C ASP A 346 -20.91 25.07 1.12
N ASN A 347 -19.74 24.42 0.90
CA ASN A 347 -18.56 24.57 1.75
C ASN A 347 -17.57 25.63 1.26
N SER A 348 -17.87 26.34 0.16
CA SER A 348 -17.01 27.36 -0.42
C SER A 348 -15.58 26.88 -0.73
N TYR A 349 -15.44 25.64 -1.21
CA TYR A 349 -14.15 25.11 -1.65
C TYR A 349 -13.66 25.84 -2.92
N PRO A 350 -12.33 26.04 -3.12
CA PRO A 350 -11.80 26.49 -4.40
C PRO A 350 -12.22 25.53 -5.51
N LEU A 351 -13.09 26.01 -6.41
CA LEU A 351 -13.71 25.14 -7.43
C LEU A 351 -12.73 24.75 -8.53
N LYS A 352 -11.79 25.65 -8.87
CA LYS A 352 -10.76 25.37 -9.87
C LYS A 352 -9.78 24.34 -9.32
N ILE A 353 -9.58 23.27 -10.07
CA ILE A 353 -8.56 22.27 -9.78
C ILE A 353 -7.20 22.81 -10.24
N SER A 354 -6.19 22.74 -9.37
CA SER A 354 -4.82 23.17 -9.69
C SER A 354 -4.00 22.03 -10.30
N ASN A 355 -4.17 20.81 -9.80
CA ASN A 355 -3.45 19.62 -10.27
C ASN A 355 -4.31 18.36 -10.13
N ALA A 356 -4.09 17.39 -11.02
CA ALA A 356 -4.67 16.06 -10.99
C ALA A 356 -3.56 15.00 -11.00
N LEU A 357 -3.68 13.97 -10.15
CA LEU A 357 -2.62 12.98 -9.93
C LEU A 357 -3.20 11.57 -9.94
N ILE A 358 -2.69 10.70 -10.81
CA ILE A 358 -3.04 9.28 -10.90
C ILE A 358 -1.84 8.46 -10.49
N GLY A 359 -2.03 7.43 -9.64
CA GLY A 359 -0.97 6.54 -9.23
C GLY A 359 -0.94 6.25 -7.74
N SER A 360 0.24 6.27 -7.15
CA SER A 360 0.62 5.72 -5.85
C SER A 360 0.47 4.19 -5.77
N CYS A 361 0.76 3.58 -4.62
CA CYS A 361 0.58 2.14 -4.46
C CYS A 361 -0.89 1.69 -4.61
N THR A 362 -1.84 2.60 -4.52
CA THR A 362 -3.27 2.29 -4.53
C THR A 362 -3.81 2.10 -5.95
N ASN A 363 -3.47 2.99 -6.89
CA ASN A 363 -4.03 2.99 -8.25
C ASN A 363 -2.96 3.26 -9.31
N SER A 364 -2.03 2.34 -9.45
CA SER A 364 -0.94 2.42 -10.43
C SER A 364 -0.71 1.10 -11.18
N SER A 365 -1.67 0.18 -11.11
CA SER A 365 -1.65 -1.09 -11.82
C SER A 365 -1.85 -0.91 -13.32
N TYR A 366 -1.63 -1.99 -14.08
CA TYR A 366 -1.92 -2.04 -15.50
C TYR A 366 -3.38 -1.67 -15.81
N GLU A 367 -4.33 -2.22 -15.05
CA GLU A 367 -5.76 -1.93 -15.19
C GLU A 367 -6.09 -0.47 -14.88
N ASP A 368 -5.60 0.08 -13.76
CA ASP A 368 -5.85 1.46 -13.35
C ASP A 368 -5.41 2.46 -14.43
N ILE A 369 -4.18 2.26 -14.93
CA ILE A 369 -3.63 3.12 -15.99
C ILE A 369 -4.35 2.88 -17.32
N GLY A 370 -4.73 1.65 -17.64
CA GLY A 370 -5.47 1.30 -18.84
C GLY A 370 -6.86 1.95 -18.89
N ARG A 371 -7.59 1.97 -17.79
CA ARG A 371 -8.89 2.64 -17.66
C ARG A 371 -8.77 4.16 -17.82
N ALA A 372 -7.76 4.77 -17.23
CA ALA A 372 -7.46 6.19 -17.45
C ALA A 372 -7.04 6.47 -18.89
N ALA A 373 -6.18 5.63 -19.48
CA ALA A 373 -5.74 5.77 -20.87
C ALA A 373 -6.87 5.63 -21.89
N PHE A 374 -7.84 4.76 -21.62
CA PHE A 374 -9.05 4.69 -22.47
C PHE A 374 -9.78 6.03 -22.54
N ILE A 375 -10.04 6.66 -21.39
CA ILE A 375 -10.71 7.96 -21.33
C ILE A 375 -9.86 9.03 -22.02
N ALA A 376 -8.55 9.03 -21.80
CA ALA A 376 -7.61 9.95 -22.44
C ALA A 376 -7.62 9.83 -23.96
N ARG A 377 -7.57 8.61 -24.49
CA ARG A 377 -7.62 8.32 -25.93
C ARG A 377 -8.93 8.81 -26.57
N GLU A 378 -10.06 8.54 -25.92
CA GLU A 378 -11.37 8.98 -26.43
C GLU A 378 -11.50 10.52 -26.36
N ALA A 379 -10.99 11.15 -25.32
CA ALA A 379 -10.94 12.60 -25.18
C ALA A 379 -10.04 13.24 -26.27
N ALA A 380 -8.82 12.72 -26.47
CA ALA A 380 -7.90 13.21 -27.49
C ALA A 380 -8.47 13.09 -28.92
N LYS A 381 -9.13 11.96 -29.25
CA LYS A 381 -9.81 11.80 -30.55
C LYS A 381 -10.90 12.85 -30.81
N LYS A 382 -11.49 13.39 -29.75
CA LYS A 382 -12.54 14.40 -29.80
C LYS A 382 -12.00 15.83 -29.60
N GLY A 383 -10.68 16.04 -29.68
CA GLY A 383 -10.05 17.34 -29.54
C GLY A 383 -10.02 17.90 -28.12
N LEU A 384 -10.15 17.05 -27.10
CA LEU A 384 -10.07 17.45 -25.70
C LEU A 384 -8.66 17.23 -25.14
N LYS A 385 -8.25 18.09 -24.21
CA LYS A 385 -7.02 17.98 -23.41
C LYS A 385 -7.35 18.20 -21.95
N SER A 386 -6.46 17.75 -21.06
CA SER A 386 -6.57 18.10 -19.65
C SER A 386 -6.51 19.62 -19.49
N LYS A 387 -7.44 20.17 -18.69
CA LYS A 387 -7.48 21.61 -18.38
C LYS A 387 -6.56 21.98 -17.23
N VAL A 388 -5.96 20.97 -16.58
CA VAL A 388 -5.05 21.12 -15.45
C VAL A 388 -3.82 20.23 -15.66
N PRO A 389 -2.67 20.53 -15.04
CA PRO A 389 -1.54 19.60 -15.01
C PRO A 389 -2.00 18.23 -14.51
N LEU A 390 -1.74 17.19 -15.31
CA LEU A 390 -2.05 15.80 -15.00
C LEU A 390 -0.76 15.03 -14.86
N MET A 391 -0.57 14.38 -13.71
CA MET A 391 0.61 13.56 -13.41
C MET A 391 0.20 12.10 -13.25
N VAL A 392 1.00 11.20 -13.81
CA VAL A 392 0.73 9.75 -13.78
C VAL A 392 1.96 9.02 -13.29
N THR A 393 1.78 8.17 -12.26
CA THR A 393 2.85 7.35 -11.68
C THR A 393 2.56 5.88 -11.96
N PRO A 394 3.36 5.17 -12.79
CA PRO A 394 3.28 3.73 -12.92
C PRO A 394 3.71 3.01 -11.62
N GLY A 395 3.13 1.83 -11.36
CA GLY A 395 3.36 1.11 -10.11
C GLY A 395 4.74 0.47 -9.99
N SER A 396 5.26 -0.02 -11.10
CA SER A 396 6.55 -0.69 -11.17
C SER A 396 7.17 -0.53 -12.55
N GLU A 397 8.43 -0.91 -12.69
CA GLU A 397 9.09 -0.92 -14.00
C GLU A 397 8.46 -1.98 -14.93
N ILE A 398 7.98 -3.08 -14.38
CA ILE A 398 7.22 -4.10 -15.14
C ILE A 398 5.94 -3.49 -15.69
N THR A 399 5.15 -2.84 -14.84
CA THR A 399 3.92 -2.14 -15.26
C THR A 399 4.24 -1.02 -16.24
N ARG A 400 5.27 -0.16 -15.99
CA ARG A 400 5.67 0.95 -16.86
C ARG A 400 6.01 0.45 -18.28
N ALA A 401 6.88 -0.57 -18.37
CA ALA A 401 7.28 -1.14 -19.64
C ALA A 401 6.09 -1.78 -20.40
N THR A 402 5.16 -2.38 -19.67
CA THR A 402 3.96 -2.99 -20.24
C THR A 402 3.00 -1.95 -20.81
N ILE A 403 2.66 -0.92 -20.03
CA ILE A 403 1.75 0.16 -20.47
C ILE A 403 2.35 1.04 -21.57
N GLU A 404 3.70 1.16 -21.62
CA GLU A 404 4.40 1.82 -22.74
C GLU A 404 4.27 0.99 -24.01
N ARG A 405 4.56 -0.33 -23.97
CA ARG A 405 4.38 -1.26 -25.07
C ARG A 405 2.97 -1.22 -25.65
N ASP A 406 1.96 -1.21 -24.75
CA ASP A 406 0.56 -1.28 -25.12
C ASP A 406 -0.04 0.10 -25.48
N GLY A 407 0.78 1.16 -25.44
CA GLY A 407 0.44 2.50 -25.91
C GLY A 407 -0.32 3.38 -24.93
N TYR A 408 -0.54 2.93 -23.69
CA TYR A 408 -1.31 3.67 -22.69
C TYR A 408 -0.64 4.98 -22.26
N LEU A 409 0.70 5.00 -22.14
CA LEU A 409 1.44 6.24 -21.84
C LEU A 409 1.24 7.28 -22.93
N LYS A 410 1.29 6.86 -24.20
CA LYS A 410 1.05 7.74 -25.36
C LYS A 410 -0.36 8.35 -25.36
N ASP A 411 -1.37 7.56 -24.96
CA ASP A 411 -2.74 8.04 -24.87
C ASP A 411 -2.90 9.11 -23.78
N LEU A 412 -2.24 8.92 -22.62
CA LEU A 412 -2.23 9.89 -21.53
C LEU A 412 -1.44 11.17 -21.89
N GLU A 413 -0.27 11.02 -22.50
CA GLU A 413 0.54 12.15 -22.98
C GLU A 413 -0.18 12.97 -24.04
N ALA A 414 -1.04 12.36 -24.88
CA ALA A 414 -1.83 13.05 -25.88
C ALA A 414 -2.79 14.08 -25.30
N ILE A 415 -3.26 13.91 -24.07
CA ILE A 415 -4.09 14.90 -23.36
C ILE A 415 -3.28 15.82 -22.43
N GLY A 416 -1.93 15.68 -22.40
CA GLY A 416 -1.02 16.53 -21.64
C GLY A 416 -0.56 15.96 -20.31
N ALA A 417 -0.60 14.64 -20.08
CA ALA A 417 -0.08 14.03 -18.88
C ALA A 417 1.46 14.02 -18.83
N THR A 418 2.01 14.18 -17.64
CA THR A 418 3.43 13.98 -17.33
C THR A 418 3.61 12.67 -16.56
N VAL A 419 4.51 11.82 -17.04
CA VAL A 419 4.83 10.54 -16.38
C VAL A 419 5.91 10.77 -15.34
N LEU A 420 5.63 10.37 -14.09
CA LEU A 420 6.54 10.44 -12.95
C LEU A 420 7.34 9.14 -12.78
N ALA A 421 8.38 9.18 -11.96
CA ALA A 421 9.13 8.00 -11.55
C ALA A 421 8.23 7.01 -10.78
N ASN A 422 8.53 5.70 -10.90
CA ASN A 422 7.82 4.61 -10.20
C ASN A 422 8.10 4.67 -8.68
N ALA A 423 7.48 5.60 -7.99
CA ALA A 423 7.73 5.92 -6.59
C ALA A 423 6.48 6.49 -5.91
N CYS A 424 6.49 6.57 -4.58
CA CYS A 424 5.38 7.15 -3.82
C CYS A 424 5.21 8.64 -4.07
N GLY A 425 6.29 9.39 -4.28
CA GLY A 425 6.29 10.78 -4.71
C GLY A 425 5.30 11.68 -3.97
N PRO A 426 4.38 12.36 -4.67
CA PRO A 426 3.42 13.29 -4.07
C PRO A 426 2.51 12.66 -3.01
N CYS A 427 2.27 11.35 -3.06
CA CYS A 427 1.43 10.65 -2.07
C CYS A 427 1.99 10.75 -0.63
N ILE A 428 3.31 10.89 -0.48
CA ILE A 428 4.00 11.00 0.81
C ILE A 428 4.64 12.36 1.05
N GLY A 429 4.29 13.37 0.25
CA GLY A 429 4.85 14.71 0.39
C GLY A 429 6.21 14.90 -0.30
N GLN A 430 6.65 13.95 -1.10
CA GLN A 430 7.81 14.10 -1.98
C GLN A 430 7.38 14.73 -3.32
N TRP A 431 6.96 15.99 -3.24
CA TRP A 431 6.50 16.77 -4.38
C TRP A 431 6.96 18.22 -4.28
N LYS A 432 7.67 18.69 -5.28
CA LYS A 432 8.02 20.09 -5.42
C LYS A 432 7.03 20.77 -6.34
N ARG A 433 6.45 21.89 -5.88
CA ARG A 433 5.51 22.72 -6.62
C ARG A 433 6.04 24.13 -6.73
N ASP A 434 5.95 24.70 -7.95
CA ASP A 434 6.30 26.08 -8.25
C ASP A 434 5.06 26.87 -8.76
N ASP A 435 3.89 26.21 -8.78
CA ASP A 435 2.62 26.74 -9.30
C ASP A 435 1.72 27.40 -8.25
N ILE A 436 2.10 27.31 -6.97
CA ILE A 436 1.39 27.95 -5.84
C ILE A 436 2.38 28.59 -4.87
N GLU A 437 1.92 29.60 -4.12
CA GLU A 437 2.65 30.17 -3.00
C GLU A 437 2.35 29.41 -1.70
N ASP A 438 3.27 29.45 -0.73
CA ASP A 438 3.05 28.85 0.59
C ASP A 438 1.87 29.54 1.31
N GLY A 439 0.89 28.73 1.75
CA GLY A 439 -0.36 29.21 2.35
C GLY A 439 -1.43 29.61 1.33
N GLU A 440 -1.21 29.47 0.04
CA GLU A 440 -2.24 29.69 -0.97
C GLU A 440 -3.26 28.55 -0.98
N SER A 441 -4.56 28.92 -0.91
CA SER A 441 -5.67 27.95 -0.96
C SER A 441 -5.88 27.45 -2.38
N ASN A 442 -5.83 26.13 -2.55
CA ASN A 442 -6.00 25.48 -3.85
C ASN A 442 -6.61 24.09 -3.71
N THR A 443 -7.09 23.52 -4.80
CA THR A 443 -7.70 22.19 -4.87
C THR A 443 -6.90 21.28 -5.76
N ILE A 444 -6.58 20.07 -5.25
CA ILE A 444 -6.04 18.98 -6.04
C ILE A 444 -6.97 17.76 -6.01
N VAL A 445 -6.96 16.97 -7.07
CA VAL A 445 -7.66 15.69 -7.14
C VAL A 445 -6.66 14.57 -7.40
N SER A 446 -6.79 13.45 -6.68
CA SER A 446 -5.84 12.35 -6.84
C SER A 446 -6.49 10.99 -6.70
N SER A 447 -5.83 9.96 -7.21
CA SER A 447 -6.19 8.57 -6.95
C SER A 447 -5.39 7.96 -5.79
N TYR A 448 -4.83 8.79 -4.92
CA TYR A 448 -4.01 8.39 -3.79
C TYR A 448 -4.85 7.77 -2.66
N ASN A 449 -4.26 7.63 -1.49
CA ASN A 449 -4.91 7.00 -0.33
C ASN A 449 -5.11 7.97 0.84
N ARG A 450 -4.30 9.03 0.99
CA ARG A 450 -4.33 9.99 2.11
C ARG A 450 -4.43 11.43 1.63
N ASN A 451 -5.24 12.22 2.34
CA ASN A 451 -5.50 13.62 2.02
C ASN A 451 -5.48 14.54 3.26
N PHE A 452 -4.74 14.18 4.30
CA PHE A 452 -4.59 15.03 5.47
C PHE A 452 -3.95 16.38 5.09
N PRO A 453 -4.19 17.46 5.87
CA PRO A 453 -3.56 18.75 5.63
C PRO A 453 -2.04 18.66 5.47
N ALA A 454 -1.48 19.33 4.49
CA ALA A 454 -0.05 19.32 4.15
C ALA A 454 0.51 17.97 3.69
N ARG A 455 -0.32 16.95 3.45
CA ARG A 455 0.14 15.59 3.13
C ARG A 455 0.91 15.51 1.81
N ASN A 456 0.45 16.17 0.77
CA ASN A 456 0.95 15.98 -0.58
C ASN A 456 2.10 16.95 -0.95
N ASP A 457 1.96 18.24 -0.62
CA ASP A 457 2.86 19.31 -1.05
C ASP A 457 3.41 20.16 0.11
N GLY A 458 3.08 19.82 1.36
CA GLY A 458 3.49 20.57 2.54
C GLY A 458 2.61 21.80 2.85
N ASN A 459 1.74 22.21 1.92
CA ASN A 459 0.83 23.34 2.12
C ASN A 459 -0.47 22.89 2.83
N LYS A 460 -0.77 23.50 3.98
CA LYS A 460 -1.97 23.18 4.78
C LYS A 460 -3.27 23.62 4.11
N GLU A 461 -3.19 24.62 3.23
CA GLU A 461 -4.33 25.19 2.50
C GLU A 461 -4.64 24.44 1.20
N THR A 462 -3.89 23.39 0.87
CA THR A 462 -4.20 22.52 -0.24
C THR A 462 -5.32 21.55 0.14
N LEU A 463 -6.46 21.70 -0.51
CA LEU A 463 -7.62 20.83 -0.37
C LEU A 463 -7.43 19.62 -1.32
N SER A 464 -7.12 18.47 -0.75
CA SER A 464 -6.89 17.23 -1.51
C SER A 464 -8.14 16.35 -1.49
N PHE A 465 -8.64 16.03 -2.67
CA PHE A 465 -9.75 15.10 -2.90
C PHE A 465 -9.23 13.80 -3.49
N ILE A 466 -9.83 12.68 -3.08
CA ILE A 466 -9.43 11.35 -3.53
C ILE A 466 -10.60 10.65 -4.20
N GLY A 467 -10.39 10.18 -5.43
CA GLY A 467 -11.32 9.35 -6.18
C GLY A 467 -10.59 8.24 -6.94
N SER A 468 -11.31 7.49 -7.76
CA SER A 468 -10.72 6.52 -8.69
C SER A 468 -9.93 7.23 -9.80
N PRO A 469 -9.03 6.53 -10.53
CA PRO A 469 -8.35 7.09 -11.70
C PRO A 469 -9.33 7.67 -12.73
N GLU A 470 -10.47 7.03 -12.93
CA GLU A 470 -11.54 7.45 -13.82
C GLU A 470 -12.15 8.78 -13.37
N THR A 471 -12.42 8.91 -12.07
CA THR A 471 -12.93 10.15 -11.47
C THR A 471 -11.90 11.27 -11.60
N VAL A 472 -10.62 10.99 -11.34
CA VAL A 472 -9.54 11.96 -11.44
C VAL A 472 -9.37 12.49 -12.86
N ILE A 473 -9.33 11.60 -13.87
CA ILE A 473 -9.17 12.03 -15.27
C ILE A 473 -10.41 12.76 -15.78
N GLY A 474 -11.62 12.33 -15.38
CA GLY A 474 -12.86 13.04 -15.71
C GLY A 474 -12.84 14.48 -15.19
N LEU A 475 -12.45 14.68 -13.94
CA LEU A 475 -12.32 15.99 -13.32
C LEU A 475 -11.18 16.81 -13.91
N ALA A 476 -10.05 16.19 -14.30
CA ALA A 476 -8.94 16.87 -14.96
C ALA A 476 -9.32 17.45 -16.32
N LEU A 477 -10.12 16.71 -17.10
CA LEU A 477 -10.68 17.18 -18.37
C LEU A 477 -11.67 18.33 -18.15
N GLY A 478 -12.46 18.30 -17.06
CA GLY A 478 -13.36 19.38 -16.67
C GLY A 478 -12.66 20.62 -16.11
N GLY A 479 -11.59 20.43 -15.34
CA GLY A 479 -10.79 21.48 -14.70
C GLY A 479 -11.41 22.11 -13.46
N THR A 480 -12.54 21.61 -12.98
CA THR A 480 -13.30 22.18 -11.85
C THR A 480 -14.08 21.10 -11.10
N LEU A 481 -14.29 21.29 -9.79
CA LEU A 481 -15.17 20.44 -8.97
C LEU A 481 -16.66 20.55 -9.35
N GLU A 482 -17.04 21.53 -10.17
CA GLU A 482 -18.42 21.69 -10.64
C GLU A 482 -18.78 20.75 -11.80
N PHE A 483 -17.77 20.14 -12.45
CA PHE A 483 -17.99 19.29 -13.61
C PHE A 483 -18.45 17.87 -13.20
N ASP A 484 -19.67 17.54 -13.56
CA ASP A 484 -20.22 16.20 -13.41
C ASP A 484 -19.98 15.39 -14.71
N PHE A 485 -18.87 14.65 -14.76
CA PHE A 485 -18.49 13.85 -15.93
C PHE A 485 -19.50 12.72 -16.23
N LEU A 486 -20.40 12.40 -15.31
CA LEU A 486 -21.48 11.44 -15.53
C LEU A 486 -22.59 12.03 -16.41
N ASN A 487 -22.87 13.32 -16.24
CA ASN A 487 -24.05 13.97 -16.85
C ASN A 487 -23.71 15.14 -17.77
N ASP A 488 -22.67 15.90 -17.50
CA ASP A 488 -22.30 17.09 -18.28
C ASP A 488 -21.56 16.75 -19.58
N THR A 489 -21.47 17.73 -20.48
CA THR A 489 -20.66 17.71 -21.71
C THR A 489 -19.49 18.69 -21.59
N LEU A 490 -18.42 18.44 -22.31
CA LEU A 490 -17.30 19.34 -22.51
C LEU A 490 -17.37 19.96 -23.91
N VAL A 491 -16.86 21.16 -24.07
CA VAL A 491 -16.74 21.79 -25.39
C VAL A 491 -15.30 21.66 -25.85
N ASN A 492 -15.08 21.09 -27.04
CA ASN A 492 -13.75 20.94 -27.65
C ASN A 492 -13.29 22.25 -28.35
N ASP A 493 -12.07 22.24 -28.88
CA ASP A 493 -11.50 23.41 -29.58
C ASP A 493 -12.27 23.81 -30.86
N GLU A 494 -13.09 22.91 -31.41
CA GLU A 494 -13.93 23.16 -32.59
C GLU A 494 -15.32 23.69 -32.22
N GLY A 495 -15.63 23.80 -30.93
CA GLY A 495 -16.91 24.27 -30.40
C GLY A 495 -17.97 23.18 -30.32
N GLU A 496 -17.63 21.91 -30.47
CA GLU A 496 -18.55 20.79 -30.37
C GLU A 496 -18.72 20.31 -28.92
N GLU A 497 -19.94 19.94 -28.54
CA GLU A 497 -20.24 19.31 -27.27
C GLU A 497 -19.83 17.83 -27.27
N VAL A 498 -19.00 17.45 -26.30
CA VAL A 498 -18.45 16.11 -26.15
C VAL A 498 -18.88 15.51 -24.83
N LYS A 499 -19.55 14.39 -24.86
CA LYS A 499 -19.85 13.54 -23.71
C LYS A 499 -18.70 12.54 -23.53
N LEU A 500 -18.18 12.43 -22.31
CA LEU A 500 -17.22 11.38 -21.96
C LEU A 500 -17.94 10.02 -21.85
N SER A 501 -17.23 8.95 -22.18
CA SER A 501 -17.75 7.58 -22.08
C SER A 501 -17.09 6.84 -20.92
N PRO A 502 -17.82 5.95 -20.23
CA PRO A 502 -17.22 5.11 -19.20
C PRO A 502 -16.09 4.25 -19.79
N PRO A 503 -15.01 4.02 -19.04
CA PRO A 503 -13.87 3.27 -19.55
C PRO A 503 -14.18 1.78 -19.71
N THR A 504 -13.57 1.19 -20.73
CA THR A 504 -13.38 -0.25 -20.87
C THR A 504 -11.88 -0.50 -21.02
N ALA A 505 -11.33 -1.39 -20.21
CA ALA A 505 -9.92 -1.77 -20.28
C ALA A 505 -9.76 -3.23 -19.90
N GLU A 506 -8.66 -3.81 -20.36
CA GLU A 506 -8.27 -5.16 -19.95
C GLU A 506 -7.75 -5.13 -18.51
N GLU A 507 -8.14 -6.11 -17.70
CA GLU A 507 -7.65 -6.27 -16.34
C GLU A 507 -6.15 -6.69 -16.33
N LEU A 508 -5.77 -7.51 -17.29
CA LEU A 508 -4.42 -8.04 -17.48
C LEU A 508 -3.96 -7.79 -18.92
N PRO A 509 -2.65 -7.61 -19.15
CA PRO A 509 -2.14 -7.39 -20.49
C PRO A 509 -2.31 -8.65 -21.36
N PRO A 510 -2.96 -8.55 -22.54
CA PRO A 510 -3.25 -9.71 -23.40
C PRO A 510 -1.97 -10.47 -23.86
N GLU A 511 -0.86 -9.75 -23.99
CA GLU A 511 0.46 -10.32 -24.34
C GLU A 511 1.34 -10.67 -23.12
N GLY A 512 0.74 -10.69 -21.91
CA GLY A 512 1.47 -10.82 -20.65
C GLY A 512 2.23 -9.56 -20.25
N PHE A 513 2.71 -9.54 -19.01
CA PHE A 513 3.56 -8.45 -18.52
C PHE A 513 4.93 -8.45 -19.19
N ALA A 514 5.56 -7.29 -19.29
CA ALA A 514 6.93 -7.15 -19.75
C ALA A 514 7.88 -7.93 -18.82
N SER A 515 8.82 -8.67 -19.42
CA SER A 515 9.81 -9.42 -18.66
C SER A 515 11.03 -8.52 -18.39
N THR A 516 10.97 -7.76 -17.31
CA THR A 516 12.09 -6.91 -16.87
C THR A 516 12.25 -7.04 -15.35
N LEU A 517 13.49 -7.03 -14.90
CA LEU A 517 13.90 -6.93 -13.50
C LEU A 517 14.79 -5.70 -13.30
N GLU A 518 14.60 -4.67 -14.12
CA GLU A 518 15.38 -3.44 -14.00
C GLU A 518 15.23 -2.83 -12.60
N GLY A 519 16.35 -2.51 -11.99
CA GLY A 519 16.42 -2.00 -10.63
C GLY A 519 16.52 -3.09 -9.55
N PHE A 520 16.29 -4.38 -9.85
CA PHE A 520 16.51 -5.46 -8.89
C PHE A 520 17.99 -5.86 -8.85
N VAL A 521 18.52 -6.03 -7.63
CA VAL A 521 19.87 -6.53 -7.37
C VAL A 521 19.77 -7.81 -6.54
N GLN A 522 20.19 -8.91 -7.16
CA GLN A 522 20.30 -10.20 -6.49
C GLN A 522 21.54 -10.21 -5.60
N PRO A 523 21.44 -10.52 -4.29
CA PRO A 523 22.62 -10.76 -3.46
C PRO A 523 23.48 -11.88 -4.04
N LYS A 524 24.80 -11.74 -3.92
CA LYS A 524 25.75 -12.79 -4.31
C LYS A 524 25.92 -13.76 -3.17
N GLU A 525 25.91 -15.05 -3.47
CA GLU A 525 26.27 -16.09 -2.51
C GLU A 525 27.75 -15.91 -2.10
N ASP A 526 28.03 -16.09 -0.80
CA ASP A 526 29.38 -15.93 -0.19
C ASP A 526 30.02 -14.55 -0.41
N SER A 527 29.21 -13.50 -0.43
CA SER A 527 29.70 -12.14 -0.63
C SER A 527 30.46 -11.63 0.60
N GLU A 528 31.76 -11.34 0.45
CA GLU A 528 32.57 -10.60 1.45
C GLU A 528 32.32 -9.09 1.39
N VAL A 529 31.08 -8.66 1.07
CA VAL A 529 30.74 -7.24 0.94
C VAL A 529 30.82 -6.55 2.29
N GLU A 530 31.58 -5.46 2.34
CA GLU A 530 31.54 -4.53 3.45
C GLU A 530 30.33 -3.57 3.29
N VAL A 531 29.58 -3.37 4.38
CA VAL A 531 28.50 -2.40 4.40
C VAL A 531 29.08 -1.00 4.32
N VAL A 532 28.65 -0.20 3.35
CA VAL A 532 29.19 1.14 3.10
C VAL A 532 28.46 2.16 3.97
N ILE A 533 29.14 2.66 4.99
CA ILE A 533 28.71 3.80 5.83
C ILE A 533 29.92 4.73 6.00
N SER A 534 29.76 6.00 5.62
CA SER A 534 30.82 6.99 5.88
C SER A 534 30.99 7.23 7.37
N PRO A 535 32.22 7.23 7.91
CA PRO A 535 32.45 7.55 9.32
C PRO A 535 32.05 9.00 9.70
N ASP A 536 31.98 9.90 8.70
CA ASP A 536 31.59 11.30 8.88
C ASP A 536 30.13 11.54 8.48
N SER A 537 29.32 10.47 8.32
CA SER A 537 27.91 10.61 7.92
C SER A 537 27.10 11.33 8.99
N GLU A 538 26.28 12.29 8.56
CA GLU A 538 25.25 12.90 9.42
C GLU A 538 23.91 12.16 9.35
N ARG A 539 23.76 11.20 8.39
CA ARG A 539 22.51 10.50 8.09
C ARG A 539 22.46 9.06 8.58
N LEU A 540 23.62 8.41 8.65
CA LEU A 540 23.76 7.01 9.00
C LEU A 540 24.79 6.86 10.13
N GLN A 541 24.50 6.05 11.13
CA GLN A 541 25.39 5.78 12.26
C GLN A 541 25.46 4.28 12.53
N VAL A 542 26.65 3.72 12.50
CA VAL A 542 26.86 2.34 12.96
C VAL A 542 26.56 2.27 14.46
N LEU A 543 25.63 1.39 14.81
CA LEU A 543 25.22 1.20 16.19
C LEU A 543 26.14 0.20 16.89
N THR A 544 26.42 0.44 18.16
CA THR A 544 27.18 -0.52 19.00
C THR A 544 26.35 -1.79 19.18
N PRO A 545 26.92 -2.98 18.99
CA PRO A 545 26.24 -4.24 19.30
C PRO A 545 25.72 -4.28 20.73
N PHE A 546 24.61 -4.97 20.95
CA PHE A 546 24.09 -5.18 22.30
C PHE A 546 25.00 -6.08 23.12
N ASP A 547 25.14 -5.74 24.38
CA ASP A 547 25.73 -6.66 25.37
C ASP A 547 24.78 -7.84 25.63
N GLU A 548 25.31 -8.92 26.19
CA GLU A 548 24.50 -10.05 26.63
C GLU A 548 23.43 -9.59 27.64
N PHE A 549 22.17 -10.01 27.42
CA PHE A 549 21.05 -9.60 28.25
C PHE A 549 21.23 -10.05 29.72
N ASN A 550 21.18 -9.08 30.62
CA ASN A 550 21.18 -9.33 32.07
C ASN A 550 19.99 -8.59 32.70
N ALA A 551 18.99 -9.36 33.13
CA ALA A 551 17.77 -8.82 33.74
C ALA A 551 18.03 -7.91 34.95
N ASN A 552 19.12 -8.14 35.69
CA ASN A 552 19.46 -7.32 36.85
C ASN A 552 19.82 -5.87 36.51
N ASN A 553 20.24 -5.60 35.26
CA ASN A 553 20.53 -4.24 34.80
C ASN A 553 19.27 -3.38 34.65
N TYR A 554 18.09 -3.99 34.70
CA TYR A 554 16.80 -3.32 34.54
C TYR A 554 15.95 -3.29 35.80
N LEU A 555 16.52 -3.71 36.95
CA LEU A 555 15.87 -3.60 38.23
C LEU A 555 16.11 -2.20 38.84
N GLU A 556 15.12 -1.70 39.57
CA GLU A 556 15.20 -0.42 40.32
C GLU A 556 15.51 0.80 39.44
N MET A 557 15.02 0.81 38.21
CA MET A 557 15.21 1.93 37.29
C MET A 557 14.41 3.17 37.72
N THR A 558 15.03 4.34 37.63
CA THR A 558 14.41 5.61 37.96
C THR A 558 13.51 6.09 36.78
N VAL A 559 12.30 6.53 37.09
CA VAL A 559 11.43 7.22 36.10
C VAL A 559 12.01 8.63 35.87
N ILE A 560 12.55 8.86 34.67
CA ILE A 560 13.16 10.13 34.29
C ILE A 560 12.19 11.08 33.61
N MET A 561 11.07 10.59 33.09
CA MET A 561 10.02 11.38 32.45
C MET A 561 8.66 10.67 32.57
N LYS A 562 7.63 11.47 32.80
CA LYS A 562 6.23 11.04 32.80
C LYS A 562 5.41 12.04 31.99
N ALA A 563 4.95 11.64 30.81
CA ALA A 563 4.17 12.51 29.95
C ALA A 563 2.78 12.84 30.54
N VAL A 564 2.35 14.08 30.38
CA VAL A 564 1.03 14.59 30.80
C VAL A 564 0.26 15.07 29.58
N GLY A 565 -1.03 14.71 29.51
CA GLY A 565 -1.91 15.08 28.42
C GLY A 565 -1.73 14.16 27.19
N LYS A 566 -2.02 14.70 26.01
CA LYS A 566 -1.91 13.96 24.74
C LYS A 566 -0.44 13.76 24.39
N CYS A 567 -0.02 12.50 24.24
CA CYS A 567 1.31 12.12 23.78
C CYS A 567 1.16 11.14 22.61
N THR A 568 1.55 11.58 21.41
CA THR A 568 1.57 10.80 20.18
C THR A 568 2.99 10.59 19.70
N THR A 569 3.19 9.80 18.67
CA THR A 569 4.50 9.59 18.02
C THR A 569 5.14 10.91 17.60
N ASP A 570 4.36 11.88 17.10
CA ASP A 570 4.86 13.19 16.70
C ASP A 570 5.32 14.07 17.89
N HIS A 571 4.79 13.82 19.09
CA HIS A 571 5.28 14.48 20.31
C HIS A 571 6.59 13.86 20.78
N ILE A 572 6.73 12.52 20.60
CA ILE A 572 7.92 11.77 21.01
C ILE A 572 9.07 12.03 20.04
N SER A 573 8.83 11.87 18.73
CA SER A 573 9.85 12.04 17.69
C SER A 573 9.19 12.58 16.40
N PRO A 574 9.09 13.90 16.25
CA PRO A 574 8.43 14.51 15.09
C PRO A 574 9.14 14.22 13.77
N ALA A 575 8.36 14.19 12.69
CA ALA A 575 8.81 14.02 11.32
C ALA A 575 9.37 15.34 10.71
N GLY A 576 9.11 15.62 9.46
CA GLY A 576 9.55 16.82 8.75
C GLY A 576 11.06 16.82 8.53
N LYS A 577 11.75 17.92 8.86
CA LYS A 577 13.20 18.08 8.67
C LYS A 577 14.06 17.00 9.36
N TRP A 578 13.52 16.34 10.37
CA TRP A 578 14.19 15.30 11.13
C TRP A 578 14.27 13.96 10.39
N LEU A 579 13.45 13.74 9.38
CA LEU A 579 13.42 12.49 8.61
C LEU A 579 14.77 12.14 7.98
N ARG A 580 15.58 13.15 7.65
CA ARG A 580 16.94 12.93 7.11
C ARG A 580 17.87 12.20 8.08
N TYR A 581 17.57 12.21 9.39
CA TYR A 581 18.38 11.60 10.43
C TYR A 581 17.88 10.23 10.89
N ARG A 582 16.91 9.64 10.23
CA ARG A 582 16.33 8.34 10.66
C ARG A 582 17.32 7.19 10.74
N GLY A 583 18.43 7.26 10.03
CA GLY A 583 19.54 6.31 10.14
C GLY A 583 20.64 6.72 11.13
N HIS A 584 20.51 7.84 11.84
CA HIS A 584 21.54 8.37 12.74
C HIS A 584 20.98 8.61 14.14
N LEU A 585 21.22 7.66 15.06
CA LEU A 585 20.60 7.65 16.38
C LEU A 585 20.88 8.92 17.19
N GLU A 586 22.13 9.40 17.23
CA GLU A 586 22.50 10.60 17.98
C GLU A 586 21.84 11.87 17.42
N ASN A 587 21.78 12.00 16.10
CA ASN A 587 21.18 13.18 15.48
C ASN A 587 19.66 13.18 15.63
N ILE A 588 18.99 12.02 15.41
CA ILE A 588 17.53 11.95 15.56
C ILE A 588 17.09 12.09 17.02
N SER A 589 17.90 11.66 17.98
CA SER A 589 17.56 11.77 19.40
C SER A 589 17.40 13.23 19.88
N GLN A 590 17.97 14.18 19.16
CA GLN A 590 17.82 15.62 19.48
C GLN A 590 16.39 16.13 19.30
N ASN A 591 15.52 15.39 18.60
CA ASN A 591 14.10 15.71 18.51
C ASN A 591 13.24 14.97 19.55
N LEU A 592 13.88 14.14 20.40
CA LEU A 592 13.16 13.30 21.36
C LEU A 592 12.39 14.16 22.37
N PHE A 593 11.10 13.90 22.48
CA PHE A 593 10.17 14.54 23.41
C PHE A 593 9.98 16.05 23.24
N ILE A 594 10.36 16.63 22.09
CA ILE A 594 10.23 18.08 21.83
C ILE A 594 8.79 18.59 22.04
N GLY A 595 7.77 17.77 21.74
CA GLY A 595 6.35 18.13 21.88
C GLY A 595 5.71 17.63 23.18
N VAL A 596 6.45 17.04 24.12
CA VAL A 596 5.91 16.39 25.32
C VAL A 596 6.04 17.31 26.54
N ASN A 597 4.98 17.36 27.37
CA ASN A 597 5.04 17.97 28.68
C ASN A 597 5.34 16.91 29.76
N ASN A 598 6.36 17.14 30.55
CA ASN A 598 6.68 16.30 31.70
C ASN A 598 5.79 16.68 32.90
N ALA A 599 5.37 15.67 33.69
CA ALA A 599 4.53 15.84 34.88
C ALA A 599 5.30 16.53 36.03
#